data_9ffab14772bc125174d8a7b4852fbf95
#
_entry.id   9ffab14772bc125174d8a7b4852fbf95
#
_cell.length_a   1.000
_cell.length_b   1.000
_cell.length_c   1.000
_cell.angle_alpha   90.00
_cell.angle_beta   90.00
_cell.angle_gamma   90.00
#
_symmetry.space_group_name_H-M   'P 1'
#
loop_
_entity.id
_entity.type
_entity.pdbx_description
1 polymer ?
#
loop_
_entity_poly.entity_id
_entity_poly.type
_entity_poly.pdbx_seq_one_letter_code
_entity_poly.pdbx_strand_id
1 'polypeptide(L)'
;IAISEEDLEIPEEETEIIEGKAKPVEKEIEIKESKLDTSEKRLYTRHSLLEGWDQDIIKESTVFMVGVGALGCEIAKNLALVGVGNLILVDDDTIETSNLSRQMLFKPGDEKHPKAEIAARELKKMNPYMNIEYHFCKLQDVPLDVYKKCDLIIGGLDNIKARMDLNKI
;
A
#
# COMPACT_ATOMS: atom_id res chain seq x y z
N ILE A 1 35.21 -15.06 2.28
CA ILE A 1 34.84 -16.09 3.27
C ILE A 1 33.85 -16.96 2.55
N ALA A 2 34.25 -18.15 2.11
CA ALA A 2 33.39 -19.15 1.50
C ALA A 2 32.64 -19.88 2.61
N ILE A 3 31.33 -19.93 2.54
CA ILE A 3 30.50 -20.76 3.42
C ILE A 3 30.52 -22.16 2.80
N SER A 4 30.90 -23.19 3.60
CA SER A 4 30.94 -24.57 3.16
C SER A 4 29.52 -25.16 3.14
N GLU A 5 29.26 -26.09 2.23
CA GLU A 5 27.97 -26.78 2.06
C GLU A 5 27.54 -27.64 3.28
N GLU A 6 28.36 -27.76 4.31
CA GLU A 6 28.10 -28.59 5.51
C GLU A 6 27.28 -27.86 6.59
N ASP A 7 27.01 -26.54 6.46
CA ASP A 7 26.29 -25.77 7.49
C ASP A 7 24.77 -25.69 7.25
N LEU A 8 24.22 -26.46 6.34
CA LEU A 8 22.79 -26.53 6.02
C LEU A 8 22.20 -27.91 6.34
N GLU A 9 22.31 -28.33 7.61
CA GLU A 9 21.49 -29.44 8.10
C GLU A 9 20.06 -28.93 8.35
N ILE A 10 19.14 -29.22 7.41
CA ILE A 10 17.69 -29.09 7.62
C ILE A 10 17.27 -30.32 8.47
N PRO A 11 16.65 -30.14 9.65
CA PRO A 11 16.12 -31.25 10.40
C PRO A 11 15.03 -31.98 9.58
N GLU A 12 15.21 -33.25 9.33
CA GLU A 12 14.15 -34.11 8.81
C GLU A 12 13.06 -34.25 9.88
N GLU A 13 11.98 -33.49 9.77
CA GLU A 13 10.76 -33.75 10.52
C GLU A 13 10.14 -35.04 9.98
N GLU A 14 10.03 -36.05 10.84
CA GLU A 14 9.34 -37.30 10.58
C GLU A 14 7.89 -37.03 10.16
N THR A 15 7.59 -37.20 8.89
CA THR A 15 6.21 -37.19 8.39
C THR A 15 5.56 -38.52 8.73
N GLU A 16 4.87 -38.61 9.88
CA GLU A 16 3.89 -39.67 10.12
C GLU A 16 2.76 -39.56 9.10
N ILE A 17 2.73 -40.49 8.15
CA ILE A 17 1.59 -40.66 7.22
C ILE A 17 0.47 -41.30 8.02
N ILE A 18 -0.43 -40.49 8.56
CA ILE A 18 -1.71 -40.97 9.11
C ILE A 18 -2.64 -41.13 7.94
N GLU A 19 -2.91 -42.40 7.58
CA GLU A 19 -4.05 -42.81 6.70
C GLU A 19 -5.36 -42.43 7.40
N GLY A 20 -5.76 -41.18 7.32
CA GLY A 20 -7.09 -40.70 7.72
C GLY A 20 -7.86 -40.23 6.50
N LYS A 21 -8.93 -40.91 6.17
CA LYS A 21 -9.91 -40.41 5.20
C LYS A 21 -10.33 -39.02 5.61
N ALA A 22 -9.85 -38.02 4.90
CA ALA A 22 -10.27 -36.64 5.09
C ALA A 22 -11.76 -36.56 4.76
N LYS A 23 -12.61 -36.37 5.77
CA LYS A 23 -14.00 -35.96 5.55
C LYS A 23 -13.95 -34.56 4.91
N PRO A 24 -14.73 -34.31 3.85
CA PRO A 24 -14.85 -32.97 3.31
C PRO A 24 -15.36 -32.07 4.44
N VAL A 25 -14.57 -31.12 4.82
CA VAL A 25 -15.01 -30.02 5.70
C VAL A 25 -15.85 -29.13 4.79
N GLU A 26 -17.17 -29.29 4.83
CA GLU A 26 -18.11 -28.33 4.28
C GLU A 26 -17.92 -27.04 5.13
N LYS A 27 -16.98 -26.19 4.72
CA LYS A 27 -16.98 -24.80 5.17
C LYS A 27 -18.19 -24.16 4.49
N GLU A 28 -19.21 -23.82 5.25
CA GLU A 28 -20.22 -22.86 4.81
C GLU A 28 -19.46 -21.60 4.40
N ILE A 29 -19.38 -21.38 3.10
CA ILE A 29 -18.85 -20.14 2.53
C ILE A 29 -19.95 -19.11 2.77
N GLU A 30 -19.83 -18.33 3.84
CA GLU A 30 -20.61 -17.10 3.96
C GLU A 30 -20.30 -16.25 2.73
N ILE A 31 -21.26 -16.16 1.82
CA ILE A 31 -21.17 -15.27 0.65
C ILE A 31 -21.36 -13.86 1.19
N LYS A 32 -20.26 -13.22 1.59
CA LYS A 32 -20.26 -11.80 1.90
C LYS A 32 -20.59 -11.04 0.61
N GLU A 33 -21.61 -10.19 0.66
CA GLU A 33 -21.87 -9.29 -0.45
C GLU A 33 -20.63 -8.40 -0.67
N SER A 34 -20.08 -8.43 -1.89
CA SER A 34 -18.92 -7.63 -2.25
C SER A 34 -19.26 -6.14 -2.19
N LYS A 35 -18.39 -5.34 -1.57
CA LYS A 35 -18.51 -3.88 -1.43
C LYS A 35 -18.14 -3.11 -2.70
N LEU A 36 -17.61 -3.81 -3.70
CA LEU A 36 -17.28 -3.24 -5.01
C LEU A 36 -18.53 -3.09 -5.86
N ASP A 37 -18.66 -1.95 -6.53
CA ASP A 37 -19.67 -1.80 -7.57
C ASP A 37 -19.32 -2.61 -8.84
N THR A 38 -20.23 -2.66 -9.80
CA THR A 38 -20.04 -3.45 -11.03
C THR A 38 -18.86 -2.96 -11.86
N SER A 39 -18.55 -1.67 -11.85
CA SER A 39 -17.46 -1.09 -12.62
C SER A 39 -16.10 -1.39 -11.96
N GLU A 40 -16.03 -1.29 -10.64
CA GLU A 40 -14.85 -1.68 -9.87
C GLU A 40 -14.55 -3.19 -10.04
N LYS A 41 -15.57 -4.06 -9.99
CA LYS A 41 -15.39 -5.51 -10.23
C LYS A 41 -14.76 -5.79 -11.58
N ARG A 42 -15.16 -5.07 -12.63
CA ARG A 42 -14.56 -5.20 -13.96
C ARG A 42 -13.10 -4.77 -14.00
N LEU A 43 -12.77 -3.70 -13.27
CA LEU A 43 -11.40 -3.18 -13.20
C LEU A 43 -10.44 -4.21 -12.59
N TYR A 44 -10.88 -4.95 -11.57
CA TYR A 44 -10.05 -5.91 -10.82
C TYR A 44 -10.25 -7.38 -11.24
N THR A 45 -10.91 -7.66 -12.37
CA THR A 45 -11.17 -9.04 -12.84
C THR A 45 -9.91 -9.90 -12.93
N ARG A 46 -8.74 -9.33 -13.26
CA ARG A 46 -7.49 -10.07 -13.32
C ARG A 46 -6.95 -10.45 -11.95
N HIS A 47 -7.17 -9.62 -10.95
CA HIS A 47 -6.75 -9.89 -9.57
C HIS A 47 -7.55 -11.05 -8.97
N SER A 48 -8.83 -11.19 -9.30
CA SER A 48 -9.67 -12.29 -8.80
C SER A 48 -9.23 -13.69 -9.25
N LEU A 49 -8.28 -13.77 -10.20
CA LEU A 49 -7.68 -15.04 -10.63
C LEU A 49 -6.50 -15.48 -9.73
N LEU A 50 -6.05 -14.61 -8.83
CA LEU A 50 -4.94 -14.91 -7.93
C LEU A 50 -5.50 -15.62 -6.68
N GLU A 51 -4.93 -16.78 -6.37
CA GLU A 51 -5.27 -17.52 -5.15
C GLU A 51 -4.96 -16.69 -3.91
N GLY A 52 -5.90 -16.61 -2.97
CA GLY A 52 -5.75 -15.82 -1.75
C GLY A 52 -5.94 -14.31 -1.91
N TRP A 53 -6.25 -13.82 -3.12
CA TRP A 53 -6.54 -12.41 -3.33
C TRP A 53 -7.99 -12.07 -2.96
N ASP A 54 -8.17 -11.11 -2.08
CA ASP A 54 -9.47 -10.56 -1.71
C ASP A 54 -9.51 -9.05 -1.95
N GLN A 55 -10.23 -8.65 -3.00
CA GLN A 55 -10.32 -7.23 -3.38
C GLN A 55 -11.19 -6.43 -2.42
N ASP A 56 -12.13 -7.05 -1.73
CA ASP A 56 -12.97 -6.36 -0.75
C ASP A 56 -12.14 -5.95 0.49
N ILE A 57 -11.20 -6.78 0.92
CA ILE A 57 -10.24 -6.44 1.98
C ILE A 57 -9.37 -5.26 1.56
N ILE A 58 -8.85 -5.27 0.33
CA ILE A 58 -8.02 -4.18 -0.20
C ILE A 58 -8.83 -2.88 -0.31
N LYS A 59 -10.07 -2.97 -0.75
CA LYS A 59 -11.00 -1.84 -0.84
C LYS A 59 -11.32 -1.22 0.52
N GLU A 60 -11.37 -2.02 1.58
CA GLU A 60 -11.61 -1.53 2.93
C GLU A 60 -10.34 -0.98 3.59
N SER A 61 -9.17 -1.39 3.12
CA SER A 61 -7.90 -1.01 3.74
C SER A 61 -7.64 0.49 3.69
N THR A 62 -7.07 0.97 4.78
CA THR A 62 -6.57 2.34 4.93
C THR A 62 -5.05 2.33 5.01
N VAL A 63 -4.39 2.94 4.04
CA VAL A 63 -2.93 3.06 3.98
C VAL A 63 -2.52 4.49 4.32
N PHE A 64 -1.62 4.63 5.30
CA PHE A 64 -0.98 5.89 5.63
C PHE A 64 0.42 5.92 4.99
N MET A 65 0.70 6.95 4.22
CA MET A 65 1.95 7.05 3.49
C MET A 65 2.63 8.39 3.73
N VAL A 66 3.89 8.35 4.16
CA VAL A 66 4.73 9.51 4.42
C VAL A 66 5.83 9.62 3.38
N GLY A 67 5.93 10.78 2.75
CA GLY A 67 6.90 11.07 1.70
C GLY A 67 6.37 10.71 0.31
N VAL A 68 6.17 11.74 -0.51
CA VAL A 68 5.71 11.66 -1.90
C VAL A 68 6.83 12.10 -2.86
N GLY A 69 8.04 11.61 -2.59
CA GLY A 69 9.19 11.75 -3.47
C GLY A 69 9.16 10.75 -4.63
N ALA A 70 10.31 10.45 -5.24
CA ALA A 70 10.38 9.54 -6.39
C ALA A 70 9.83 8.14 -6.03
N LEU A 71 10.30 7.54 -4.94
CA LEU A 71 9.82 6.25 -4.46
C LEU A 71 8.35 6.32 -4.04
N GLY A 72 7.98 7.39 -3.32
CA GLY A 72 6.61 7.59 -2.87
C GLY A 72 5.59 7.70 -4.01
N CYS A 73 5.92 8.42 -5.07
CA CYS A 73 5.08 8.49 -6.27
C CYS A 73 4.81 7.11 -6.89
N GLU A 74 5.84 6.26 -6.99
CA GLU A 74 5.71 4.90 -7.53
C GLU A 74 4.86 4.00 -6.65
N ILE A 75 5.07 4.05 -5.33
CA ILE A 75 4.28 3.29 -4.37
C ILE A 75 2.81 3.75 -4.40
N ALA A 76 2.55 5.05 -4.29
CA ALA A 76 1.20 5.59 -4.30
C ALA A 76 0.42 5.24 -5.58
N LYS A 77 1.08 5.34 -6.74
CA LYS A 77 0.53 4.88 -8.02
C LYS A 77 0.13 3.41 -7.98
N ASN A 78 1.01 2.53 -7.48
CA ASN A 78 0.73 1.10 -7.42
C ASN A 78 -0.42 0.79 -6.44
N LEU A 79 -0.51 1.48 -5.30
CA LEU A 79 -1.64 1.37 -4.37
C LEU A 79 -2.96 1.78 -5.04
N ALA A 80 -2.95 2.85 -5.84
CA ALA A 80 -4.13 3.28 -6.59
C ALA A 80 -4.55 2.24 -7.63
N LEU A 81 -3.59 1.65 -8.37
CA LEU A 81 -3.87 0.64 -9.40
C LEU A 81 -4.34 -0.68 -8.83
N VAL A 82 -3.84 -1.06 -7.66
CA VAL A 82 -4.26 -2.28 -6.93
C VAL A 82 -5.65 -2.13 -6.31
N GLY A 83 -6.10 -0.89 -6.10
CA GLY A 83 -7.45 -0.62 -5.63
C GLY A 83 -7.58 -0.50 -4.12
N VAL A 84 -6.53 -0.04 -3.43
CA VAL A 84 -6.64 0.36 -2.02
C VAL A 84 -7.76 1.39 -1.86
N GLY A 85 -8.64 1.18 -0.89
CA GLY A 85 -9.84 2.02 -0.77
C GLY A 85 -9.58 3.38 -0.15
N ASN A 86 -8.65 3.48 0.82
CA ASN A 86 -8.37 4.73 1.51
C ASN A 86 -6.86 4.96 1.58
N LEU A 87 -6.41 6.12 1.14
CA LEU A 87 -5.01 6.53 1.17
C LEU A 87 -4.87 7.89 1.85
N ILE A 88 -3.99 7.97 2.84
CA ILE A 88 -3.64 9.20 3.54
C ILE A 88 -2.20 9.53 3.18
N LEU A 89 -1.98 10.67 2.52
CA LEU A 89 -0.67 11.13 2.08
C LEU A 89 -0.16 12.25 2.98
N VAL A 90 1.11 12.15 3.40
CA VAL A 90 1.77 13.19 4.19
C VAL A 90 3.10 13.56 3.54
N ASP A 91 3.29 14.82 3.25
CA ASP A 91 4.54 15.37 2.73
C ASP A 91 4.59 16.87 3.03
N ASP A 92 5.70 17.38 3.53
CA ASP A 92 5.88 18.80 3.87
C ASP A 92 6.64 19.60 2.79
N ASP A 93 6.95 18.98 1.66
CA ASP A 93 7.64 19.61 0.54
C ASP A 93 6.69 20.18 -0.50
N THR A 94 7.21 21.15 -1.24
CA THR A 94 6.62 21.62 -2.50
C THR A 94 7.35 21.03 -3.70
N ILE A 95 6.68 21.03 -4.85
CA ILE A 95 7.24 20.52 -6.10
C ILE A 95 8.28 21.51 -6.65
N GLU A 96 9.45 20.98 -6.98
CA GLU A 96 10.51 21.70 -7.69
C GLU A 96 10.64 21.19 -9.12
N THR A 97 11.15 22.02 -10.04
CA THR A 97 11.41 21.62 -11.43
C THR A 97 12.32 20.38 -11.51
N SER A 98 13.29 20.26 -10.60
CA SER A 98 14.19 19.10 -10.51
C SER A 98 13.47 17.78 -10.19
N ASN A 99 12.28 17.84 -9.60
CA ASN A 99 11.47 16.67 -9.26
C ASN A 99 10.83 16.02 -10.50
N LEU A 100 10.54 16.81 -11.52
CA LEU A 100 9.80 16.38 -12.70
C LEU A 100 10.52 15.29 -13.52
N SER A 101 11.82 15.14 -13.34
CA SER A 101 12.62 14.11 -14.01
C SER A 101 12.43 12.70 -13.45
N ARG A 102 11.86 12.55 -12.24
CA ARG A 102 11.77 11.26 -11.53
C ARG A 102 10.55 11.06 -10.64
N GLN A 103 9.71 12.07 -10.46
CA GLN A 103 8.49 11.99 -9.66
C GLN A 103 7.28 12.02 -10.61
N MET A 104 6.84 10.84 -11.01
CA MET A 104 5.92 10.66 -12.13
C MET A 104 4.50 11.23 -11.95
N LEU A 105 4.11 11.56 -10.71
CA LEU A 105 2.81 12.18 -10.44
C LEU A 105 2.79 13.68 -10.74
N PHE A 106 3.96 14.28 -10.96
CA PHE A 106 4.09 15.72 -11.17
C PHE A 106 4.47 16.05 -12.61
N LYS A 107 3.98 17.17 -13.10
CA LYS A 107 4.19 17.64 -14.47
C LYS A 107 4.54 19.13 -14.51
N PRO A 108 5.07 19.65 -15.61
CA PRO A 108 5.29 21.08 -15.79
C PRO A 108 4.02 21.88 -15.49
N GLY A 109 4.14 22.90 -14.66
CA GLY A 109 3.04 23.72 -14.14
C GLY A 109 2.58 23.36 -12.73
N ASP A 110 3.06 22.25 -12.16
CA ASP A 110 2.77 21.85 -10.77
C ASP A 110 3.79 22.41 -9.76
N GLU A 111 4.84 23.12 -10.22
CA GLU A 111 5.89 23.66 -9.36
C GLU A 111 5.32 24.58 -8.29
N LYS A 112 5.94 24.58 -7.12
CA LYS A 112 5.57 25.34 -5.91
C LYS A 112 4.27 24.91 -5.23
N HIS A 113 3.52 23.97 -5.80
CA HIS A 113 2.37 23.38 -5.11
C HIS A 113 2.82 22.27 -4.14
N PRO A 114 2.07 22.00 -3.06
CA PRO A 114 2.36 20.90 -2.14
C PRO A 114 2.38 19.55 -2.86
N LYS A 115 3.42 18.72 -2.61
CA LYS A 115 3.54 17.40 -3.23
C LYS A 115 2.34 16.50 -2.91
N ALA A 116 1.93 16.45 -1.63
CA ALA A 116 0.82 15.62 -1.19
C ALA A 116 -0.51 15.98 -1.87
N GLU A 117 -0.79 17.28 -2.07
CA GLU A 117 -2.00 17.78 -2.75
C GLU A 117 -2.05 17.33 -4.22
N ILE A 118 -0.96 17.61 -4.95
CA ILE A 118 -0.90 17.28 -6.37
C ILE A 118 -0.95 15.76 -6.58
N ALA A 119 -0.23 14.99 -5.75
CA ALA A 119 -0.28 13.54 -5.80
C ALA A 119 -1.71 13.03 -5.57
N ALA A 120 -2.42 13.53 -4.55
CA ALA A 120 -3.81 13.16 -4.29
C ALA A 120 -4.70 13.44 -5.52
N ARG A 121 -4.54 14.60 -6.14
CA ARG A 121 -5.28 14.99 -7.36
C ARG A 121 -5.02 14.02 -8.52
N GLU A 122 -3.76 13.68 -8.80
CA GLU A 122 -3.40 12.82 -9.93
C GLU A 122 -3.78 11.34 -9.67
N LEU A 123 -3.62 10.85 -8.44
CA LEU A 123 -4.05 9.51 -8.05
C LEU A 123 -5.57 9.34 -8.14
N LYS A 124 -6.34 10.37 -7.77
CA LYS A 124 -7.81 10.36 -7.92
C LYS A 124 -8.26 10.23 -9.38
N LYS A 125 -7.47 10.74 -10.32
CA LYS A 125 -7.73 10.54 -11.76
C LYS A 125 -7.41 9.11 -12.20
N MET A 126 -6.39 8.47 -11.59
CA MET A 126 -6.02 7.08 -11.90
C MET A 126 -7.03 6.09 -11.34
N ASN A 127 -7.50 6.33 -10.10
CA ASN A 127 -8.52 5.52 -9.45
C ASN A 127 -9.60 6.42 -8.81
N PRO A 128 -10.70 6.67 -9.50
CA PRO A 128 -11.79 7.51 -8.98
C PRO A 128 -12.53 6.88 -7.80
N TYR A 129 -12.38 5.58 -7.55
CA TYR A 129 -13.03 4.86 -6.44
C TYR A 129 -12.25 4.94 -5.12
N MET A 130 -10.99 5.39 -5.13
CA MET A 130 -10.16 5.55 -3.95
C MET A 130 -10.53 6.84 -3.20
N ASN A 131 -10.64 6.78 -1.88
CA ASN A 131 -10.69 7.95 -1.02
C ASN A 131 -9.26 8.39 -0.71
N ILE A 132 -8.95 9.65 -0.95
CA ILE A 132 -7.61 10.18 -0.73
C ILE A 132 -7.71 11.40 0.18
N GLU A 133 -7.05 11.33 1.32
CA GLU A 133 -6.79 12.43 2.23
C GLU A 133 -5.33 12.85 2.10
N TYR A 134 -5.02 14.14 2.21
CA TYR A 134 -3.64 14.59 2.18
C TYR A 134 -3.36 15.64 3.26
N HIS A 135 -2.14 15.64 3.78
CA HIS A 135 -1.64 16.60 4.76
C HIS A 135 -0.35 17.23 4.25
N PHE A 136 -0.36 18.53 4.11
CA PHE A 136 0.84 19.31 3.83
C PHE A 136 1.48 19.75 5.15
N CYS A 137 2.16 18.83 5.80
CA CYS A 137 2.79 19.04 7.11
C CYS A 137 3.88 17.99 7.36
N LYS A 138 4.67 18.23 8.42
CA LYS A 138 5.62 17.23 8.89
C LYS A 138 4.92 16.03 9.52
N LEU A 139 5.58 14.88 9.48
CA LEU A 139 5.09 13.65 10.10
C LEU A 139 4.69 13.85 11.57
N GLN A 140 5.47 14.63 12.33
CA GLN A 140 5.27 14.87 13.76
C GLN A 140 4.02 15.71 14.07
N ASP A 141 3.52 16.45 13.09
CA ASP A 141 2.36 17.33 13.23
C ASP A 141 1.03 16.62 12.90
N VAL A 142 1.11 15.37 12.42
CA VAL A 142 -0.10 14.57 12.14
C VAL A 142 -0.69 14.05 13.45
N PRO A 143 -2.00 14.23 13.68
CA PRO A 143 -2.67 13.75 14.89
C PRO A 143 -2.59 12.23 15.05
N LEU A 144 -2.38 11.75 16.28
CA LEU A 144 -2.25 10.32 16.60
C LEU A 144 -3.48 9.48 16.23
N ASP A 145 -4.66 10.07 16.22
CA ASP A 145 -5.89 9.39 15.85
C ASP A 145 -5.97 9.05 14.36
N VAL A 146 -5.21 9.74 13.52
CA VAL A 146 -5.06 9.40 12.09
C VAL A 146 -4.35 8.07 11.93
N TYR A 147 -3.25 7.86 12.66
CA TYR A 147 -2.48 6.61 12.60
C TYR A 147 -3.27 5.39 13.07
N LYS A 148 -4.11 5.55 14.09
CA LYS A 148 -4.92 4.47 14.68
C LYS A 148 -5.96 3.89 13.74
N LYS A 149 -6.30 4.60 12.66
CA LYS A 149 -7.27 4.18 11.64
C LYS A 149 -6.64 3.41 10.49
N CYS A 150 -5.31 3.29 10.48
CA CYS A 150 -4.57 2.76 9.35
C CYS A 150 -4.23 1.29 9.56
N ASP A 151 -4.44 0.48 8.52
CA ASP A 151 -4.06 -0.93 8.47
C ASP A 151 -2.58 -1.09 8.13
N LEU A 152 -2.01 -0.12 7.40
CA LEU A 152 -0.63 -0.15 6.93
C LEU A 152 -0.03 1.26 6.93
N ILE A 153 1.22 1.37 7.41
CA ILE A 153 2.02 2.59 7.34
C ILE A 153 3.20 2.37 6.41
N ILE A 154 3.38 3.27 5.43
CA ILE A 154 4.45 3.21 4.43
C ILE A 154 5.32 4.47 4.50
N GLY A 155 6.63 4.29 4.57
CA GLY A 155 7.61 5.37 4.51
C GLY A 155 8.30 5.48 3.15
N GLY A 156 7.93 6.46 2.34
CA GLY A 156 8.64 6.87 1.11
C GLY A 156 9.76 7.87 1.36
N LEU A 157 10.35 7.85 2.56
CA LEU A 157 11.29 8.83 3.08
C LEU A 157 12.73 8.54 2.62
N ASP A 158 13.52 9.57 2.36
CA ASP A 158 14.90 9.48 1.89
C ASP A 158 15.95 9.69 2.99
N ASN A 159 15.54 10.15 4.19
CA ASN A 159 16.46 10.38 5.30
C ASN A 159 16.21 9.42 6.49
N ILE A 160 17.30 9.05 7.16
CA ILE A 160 17.30 8.07 8.26
C ILE A 160 16.50 8.59 9.45
N LYS A 161 16.62 9.87 9.79
CA LYS A 161 15.94 10.46 10.95
C LYS A 161 14.43 10.36 10.81
N ALA A 162 13.88 10.75 9.66
CA ALA A 162 12.44 10.66 9.39
C ALA A 162 11.93 9.21 9.43
N ARG A 163 12.73 8.24 8.91
CA ARG A 163 12.41 6.81 9.02
C ARG A 163 12.39 6.32 10.47
N MET A 164 13.35 6.77 11.28
CA MET A 164 13.38 6.45 12.71
C MET A 164 12.19 7.07 13.46
N ASP A 165 11.80 8.29 13.11
CA ASP A 165 10.66 8.95 13.73
C ASP A 165 9.35 8.25 13.35
N LEU A 166 9.18 7.84 12.10
CA LEU A 166 8.04 7.06 11.65
C LEU A 166 7.93 5.72 12.40
N ASN A 167 9.05 5.07 12.71
CA ASN A 167 9.07 3.77 13.39
C ASN A 167 8.79 3.86 14.91
N LYS A 168 8.64 5.06 15.46
CA LYS A 168 8.27 5.28 16.89
C LYS A 168 6.77 5.48 17.10
N ILE A 169 6.02 5.65 16.02
CA ILE A 169 4.57 5.81 16.00
C ILE A 169 3.90 4.45 16.06
#